data_24c806a566a4b6ee44a5da1109179052
#
_entry.id   24c806a566a4b6ee44a5da1109179052
#
_cell.length_a   1.000
_cell.length_b   1.000
_cell.length_c   1.000
_cell.angle_alpha   90.00
_cell.angle_beta   90.00
_cell.angle_gamma   90.00
#
_symmetry.space_group_name_H-M   'P 1'
#
loop_
_entity.id
_entity.type
_entity.pdbx_description
1 polymer ?
#
loop_
_entity_poly.entity_id
_entity_poly.type
_entity_poly.pdbx_seq_one_letter_code
_entity_poly.pdbx_strand_id
1 'polypeptide(L)'
;MNQRLLRRSLRFASFAPRNDNDYMIILGIETSCDETAAAVVRGNSEKVEVLSNVVASQIEIHQKYGGVVPEVAAREHVLNILPVVNEALEKAGIKIPLTPFDKGGKKIDAIAVTIGPGLVTSLLVGVETAKTLAYAWKKPVVAVNHIEGHIYANFIRNDKCQMTNVKNNIKFPALILTVSGGHTMLVLMTGHGEYKVLGETRDDAAGEAFDKAAQLLNIGYPGGPAIAAYAAKLKVKSKKLKVSLPRPMLNSSDFDFSFSGLKTALLYAIQKDKQWKKKIPGYAAEFQAAAVEVLVHKTIKAALTYKAKNIMLSGGVAANTELRGQLEAAVKNKLSGAKLSIPEFKYCTDNAAMIAAAGYFMAKRKKFTPWQKLKADANLELTN
;
A
#
# COMPACT_ATOMS: atom_id res chain seq x y z
N MET A 1 -49.64 18.54 5.88
CA MET A 1 -48.70 18.52 4.75
C MET A 1 -47.91 17.21 4.80
N ASN A 2 -47.94 16.42 3.78
CA ASN A 2 -47.92 14.96 3.73
C ASN A 2 -46.54 14.31 4.07
N GLN A 3 -46.48 13.52 5.15
CA GLN A 3 -45.36 12.63 5.53
C GLN A 3 -45.13 11.44 4.57
N ARG A 4 -45.80 11.36 3.43
CA ARG A 4 -45.70 10.26 2.45
C ARG A 4 -44.57 10.41 1.43
N LEU A 5 -43.85 11.53 1.38
CA LEU A 5 -42.79 11.76 0.41
C LEU A 5 -41.39 11.39 0.90
N LEU A 6 -41.20 11.07 2.18
CA LEU A 6 -39.88 10.71 2.77
C LEU A 6 -39.59 9.21 2.82
N ARG A 7 -40.46 8.35 2.34
CA ARG A 7 -40.27 6.88 2.32
C ARG A 7 -40.05 6.27 0.93
N ARG A 8 -39.61 7.02 -0.06
CA ARG A 8 -38.89 6.40 -1.19
C ARG A 8 -37.45 6.15 -0.77
N SER A 9 -37.24 5.18 0.15
CA SER A 9 -35.98 4.49 0.30
C SER A 9 -35.50 4.09 -1.10
N LEU A 10 -34.36 4.62 -1.49
CA LEU A 10 -33.60 4.14 -2.63
C LEU A 10 -33.48 2.62 -2.46
N ARG A 11 -34.35 1.85 -3.11
CA ARG A 11 -34.08 0.44 -3.35
C ARG A 11 -32.84 0.43 -4.21
N PHE A 12 -31.69 0.12 -3.59
CA PHE A 12 -30.53 -0.30 -4.33
C PHE A 12 -31.01 -1.44 -5.22
N ALA A 13 -30.98 -1.22 -6.54
CA ALA A 13 -31.28 -2.26 -7.49
C ALA A 13 -30.46 -3.48 -7.08
N SER A 14 -31.08 -4.64 -6.99
CA SER A 14 -30.42 -5.88 -6.63
C SER A 14 -29.27 -6.11 -7.60
N PHE A 15 -28.04 -5.83 -7.15
CA PHE A 15 -26.83 -6.22 -7.82
C PHE A 15 -26.67 -7.73 -7.61
N ALA A 16 -27.38 -8.52 -8.39
CA ALA A 16 -27.05 -9.92 -8.58
C ALA A 16 -26.01 -9.98 -9.71
N PRO A 17 -24.86 -10.65 -9.54
CA PRO A 17 -23.95 -10.91 -10.65
C PRO A 17 -24.74 -11.66 -11.74
N ARG A 18 -24.76 -11.11 -12.93
CA ARG A 18 -25.31 -11.73 -14.13
C ARG A 18 -24.23 -12.62 -14.68
N ASN A 19 -24.42 -13.92 -14.76
CA ASN A 19 -23.58 -14.95 -15.39
C ASN A 19 -22.06 -14.90 -15.12
N ASP A 20 -21.35 -16.03 -15.17
CA ASP A 20 -19.92 -16.22 -14.90
C ASP A 20 -18.95 -15.39 -15.78
N ASN A 21 -19.46 -14.57 -16.69
CA ASN A 21 -18.72 -13.62 -17.53
C ASN A 21 -18.84 -12.16 -17.06
N ASP A 22 -19.54 -11.88 -15.95
CA ASP A 22 -19.75 -10.50 -15.49
C ASP A 22 -18.56 -9.98 -14.70
N TYR A 23 -17.87 -9.00 -15.31
CA TYR A 23 -16.84 -8.21 -14.65
C TYR A 23 -17.47 -6.96 -14.00
N MET A 24 -16.85 -6.50 -12.89
CA MET A 24 -17.12 -5.19 -12.31
C MET A 24 -16.01 -4.21 -12.63
N ILE A 25 -16.39 -2.96 -12.95
CA ILE A 25 -15.47 -1.85 -13.18
C ILE A 25 -15.50 -0.92 -11.96
N ILE A 26 -14.36 -0.78 -11.30
CA ILE A 26 -14.22 0.02 -10.09
C ILE A 26 -13.30 1.20 -10.38
N LEU A 27 -13.76 2.42 -10.03
CA LEU A 27 -12.91 3.60 -9.93
C LEU A 27 -12.32 3.66 -8.52
N GLY A 28 -11.00 3.64 -8.39
CA GLY A 28 -10.29 3.86 -7.14
C GLY A 28 -9.80 5.30 -7.03
N ILE A 29 -9.80 5.84 -5.82
CA ILE A 29 -9.26 7.16 -5.45
C ILE A 29 -8.38 7.01 -4.22
N GLU A 30 -7.16 7.54 -4.30
CA GLU A 30 -6.16 7.52 -3.23
C GLU A 30 -5.61 8.93 -3.00
N THR A 31 -5.68 9.40 -1.74
CA THR A 31 -5.16 10.70 -1.31
C THR A 31 -4.69 10.69 0.15
N SER A 32 -4.23 9.54 0.67
CA SER A 32 -3.97 9.41 2.11
C SER A 32 -2.71 10.13 2.59
N CYS A 33 -1.75 10.42 1.71
CA CYS A 33 -0.48 11.02 2.08
C CYS A 33 -0.03 12.10 1.09
N ASP A 34 0.91 11.79 0.20
CA ASP A 34 1.51 12.75 -0.74
C ASP A 34 1.36 12.33 -2.22
N GLU A 35 0.58 11.31 -2.52
CA GLU A 35 0.17 10.92 -3.86
C GLU A 35 -1.32 11.19 -4.09
N THR A 36 -1.64 11.99 -5.15
CA THR A 36 -3.00 12.08 -5.66
C THR A 36 -3.14 11.05 -6.76
N ALA A 37 -3.96 10.01 -6.54
CA ALA A 37 -4.10 8.97 -7.55
C ALA A 37 -5.56 8.62 -7.85
N ALA A 38 -5.81 8.22 -9.11
CA ALA A 38 -7.03 7.59 -9.56
C ALA A 38 -6.71 6.42 -10.49
N ALA A 39 -7.49 5.37 -10.40
CA ALA A 39 -7.32 4.18 -11.22
C ALA A 39 -8.66 3.54 -11.56
N VAL A 40 -8.71 2.88 -12.70
CA VAL A 40 -9.84 2.05 -13.07
C VAL A 40 -9.38 0.61 -13.18
N VAL A 41 -10.07 -0.28 -12.48
CA VAL A 41 -9.81 -1.71 -12.57
C VAL A 41 -11.04 -2.45 -13.07
N ARG A 42 -10.79 -3.60 -13.68
CA ARG A 42 -11.79 -4.59 -14.07
C ARG A 42 -11.55 -5.86 -13.25
N GLY A 43 -12.50 -6.19 -12.38
CA GLY A 43 -12.43 -7.39 -11.56
C GLY A 43 -13.34 -8.50 -12.10
N ASN A 44 -12.83 -9.73 -12.16
CA ASN A 44 -13.58 -10.92 -12.48
C ASN A 44 -13.09 -12.09 -11.62
N SER A 45 -14.00 -12.70 -10.87
CA SER A 45 -13.69 -13.80 -9.95
C SER A 45 -12.63 -13.42 -8.91
N GLU A 46 -11.43 -14.00 -9.00
CA GLU A 46 -10.29 -13.73 -8.10
C GLU A 46 -9.19 -12.89 -8.78
N LYS A 47 -9.50 -12.26 -9.92
CA LYS A 47 -8.53 -11.53 -10.74
C LYS A 47 -8.95 -10.08 -10.87
N VAL A 48 -7.97 -9.19 -10.73
CA VAL A 48 -8.14 -7.75 -10.95
C VAL A 48 -7.16 -7.31 -12.03
N GLU A 49 -7.69 -6.75 -13.09
CA GLU A 49 -6.94 -6.15 -14.20
C GLU A 49 -6.98 -4.64 -14.08
N VAL A 50 -5.83 -3.98 -14.21
CA VAL A 50 -5.74 -2.53 -14.18
C VAL A 50 -5.92 -1.99 -15.60
N LEU A 51 -7.00 -1.24 -15.82
CA LEU A 51 -7.28 -0.55 -17.10
C LEU A 51 -6.55 0.79 -17.18
N SER A 52 -6.44 1.48 -16.04
CA SER A 52 -5.66 2.71 -15.90
C SER A 52 -5.20 2.88 -14.46
N ASN A 53 -4.06 3.56 -14.27
CA ASN A 53 -3.57 4.00 -12.97
C ASN A 53 -2.78 5.29 -13.20
N VAL A 54 -3.27 6.41 -12.68
CA VAL A 54 -2.67 7.74 -12.80
C VAL A 54 -2.29 8.20 -11.40
N VAL A 55 -1.07 8.65 -11.25
CA VAL A 55 -0.51 9.11 -9.98
C VAL A 55 0.18 10.45 -10.22
N ALA A 56 -0.27 11.48 -9.51
CA ALA A 56 0.41 12.76 -9.38
C ALA A 56 1.13 12.77 -8.03
N SER A 57 2.45 12.52 -8.06
CA SER A 57 3.29 12.47 -6.87
C SER A 57 3.77 13.86 -6.46
N GLN A 58 3.82 14.12 -5.18
CA GLN A 58 4.27 15.36 -4.57
C GLN A 58 5.71 15.25 -4.00
N ILE A 59 6.43 14.14 -4.29
CA ILE A 59 7.77 13.89 -3.75
C ILE A 59 8.72 15.05 -3.99
N GLU A 60 8.73 15.63 -5.21
CA GLU A 60 9.60 16.77 -5.56
C GLU A 60 9.30 18.03 -4.73
N ILE A 61 8.04 18.22 -4.37
CA ILE A 61 7.60 19.33 -3.54
C ILE A 61 8.09 19.12 -2.10
N HIS A 62 7.84 17.94 -1.55
CA HIS A 62 8.16 17.60 -0.16
C HIS A 62 9.67 17.37 0.07
N GLN A 63 10.42 17.01 -0.96
CA GLN A 63 11.87 16.86 -0.89
C GLN A 63 12.57 18.14 -0.38
N LYS A 64 12.05 19.32 -0.70
CA LYS A 64 12.55 20.61 -0.25
C LYS A 64 12.43 20.81 1.26
N TYR A 65 11.48 20.12 1.89
CA TYR A 65 11.22 20.18 3.33
C TYR A 65 11.84 19.00 4.09
N GLY A 66 12.39 18.01 3.37
CA GLY A 66 12.95 16.79 3.97
C GLY A 66 11.92 15.81 4.50
N GLY A 67 10.64 15.94 4.11
CA GLY A 67 9.52 15.10 4.51
C GLY A 67 8.18 15.72 4.15
N VAL A 68 7.10 14.97 4.33
CA VAL A 68 5.74 15.41 3.97
C VAL A 68 5.25 16.53 4.90
N VAL A 69 4.75 17.62 4.30
CA VAL A 69 4.11 18.73 4.99
C VAL A 69 2.59 18.66 4.75
N PRO A 70 1.77 18.31 5.77
CA PRO A 70 0.35 17.99 5.59
C PRO A 70 -0.48 19.07 4.91
N GLU A 71 -0.24 20.37 5.25
CA GLU A 71 -0.94 21.48 4.65
C GLU A 71 -0.63 21.65 3.16
N VAL A 72 0.63 21.46 2.78
CA VAL A 72 1.06 21.51 1.38
C VAL A 72 0.43 20.32 0.62
N ALA A 73 0.48 19.11 1.19
CA ALA A 73 -0.11 17.94 0.60
C ALA A 73 -1.60 18.13 0.31
N ALA A 74 -2.36 18.64 1.27
CA ALA A 74 -3.80 18.89 1.10
C ALA A 74 -4.11 19.85 -0.05
N ARG A 75 -3.34 20.94 -0.19
CA ARG A 75 -3.51 21.91 -1.30
C ARG A 75 -3.23 21.27 -2.66
N GLU A 76 -2.18 20.51 -2.77
CA GLU A 76 -1.82 19.81 -4.00
C GLU A 76 -2.87 18.76 -4.39
N HIS A 77 -3.46 18.05 -3.43
CA HIS A 77 -4.57 17.14 -3.72
C HIS A 77 -5.76 17.85 -4.34
N VAL A 78 -6.15 19.03 -3.82
CA VAL A 78 -7.27 19.80 -4.35
C VAL A 78 -7.03 20.20 -5.81
N LEU A 79 -5.81 20.58 -6.15
CA LEU A 79 -5.44 20.98 -7.51
C LEU A 79 -5.43 19.79 -8.50
N ASN A 80 -5.01 18.62 -8.02
CA ASN A 80 -4.72 17.47 -8.89
C ASN A 80 -5.86 16.45 -8.98
N ILE A 81 -6.81 16.41 -8.04
CA ILE A 81 -7.77 15.31 -7.94
C ILE A 81 -8.66 15.17 -9.18
N LEU A 82 -9.22 16.27 -9.69
CA LEU A 82 -10.09 16.21 -10.87
C LEU A 82 -9.31 15.91 -12.16
N PRO A 83 -8.17 16.55 -12.46
CA PRO A 83 -7.31 16.16 -13.58
C PRO A 83 -6.94 14.66 -13.57
N VAL A 84 -6.52 14.15 -12.42
CA VAL A 84 -6.10 12.74 -12.26
C VAL A 84 -7.27 11.76 -12.45
N VAL A 85 -8.45 12.07 -11.91
CA VAL A 85 -9.66 11.25 -12.14
C VAL A 85 -10.06 11.25 -13.62
N ASN A 86 -10.07 12.41 -14.28
CA ASN A 86 -10.42 12.51 -15.68
C ASN A 86 -9.44 11.72 -16.56
N GLU A 87 -8.16 11.88 -16.35
CA GLU A 87 -7.12 11.15 -17.09
C GLU A 87 -7.23 9.64 -16.88
N ALA A 88 -7.53 9.19 -15.65
CA ALA A 88 -7.72 7.76 -15.37
C ALA A 88 -8.93 7.18 -16.12
N LEU A 89 -10.03 7.91 -16.20
CA LEU A 89 -11.22 7.50 -16.94
C LEU A 89 -10.95 7.46 -18.45
N GLU A 90 -10.31 8.48 -19.00
CA GLU A 90 -9.93 8.54 -20.42
C GLU A 90 -9.03 7.36 -20.81
N LYS A 91 -7.94 7.12 -20.06
CA LYS A 91 -7.02 6.00 -20.31
C LYS A 91 -7.69 4.63 -20.21
N ALA A 92 -8.75 4.50 -19.41
CA ALA A 92 -9.56 3.28 -19.32
C ALA A 92 -10.58 3.15 -20.46
N GLY A 93 -10.73 4.16 -21.32
CA GLY A 93 -11.73 4.24 -22.37
C GLY A 93 -13.16 4.36 -21.81
N ILE A 94 -13.30 5.05 -20.69
CA ILE A 94 -14.58 5.32 -20.02
C ILE A 94 -14.95 6.78 -20.30
N LYS A 95 -16.09 6.97 -20.97
CA LYS A 95 -16.64 8.31 -21.16
C LYS A 95 -17.37 8.73 -19.89
N ILE A 96 -17.05 9.93 -19.38
CA ILE A 96 -17.80 10.56 -18.30
C ILE A 96 -19.21 10.78 -18.81
N PRO A 97 -20.27 10.30 -18.13
CA PRO A 97 -21.63 10.60 -18.55
C PRO A 97 -21.86 12.12 -18.41
N LEU A 98 -22.05 12.79 -19.53
CA LEU A 98 -22.43 14.20 -19.58
C LEU A 98 -23.84 14.42 -19.00
N THR A 99 -24.68 13.37 -19.04
CA THR A 99 -26.02 13.38 -18.46
C THR A 99 -26.34 12.03 -17.79
N PRO A 100 -27.27 11.98 -16.83
CA PRO A 100 -27.75 10.72 -16.22
C PRO A 100 -28.38 9.74 -17.21
N PHE A 101 -28.65 10.16 -18.43
CA PHE A 101 -29.34 9.43 -19.49
C PHE A 101 -28.41 8.84 -20.55
N ASP A 102 -27.09 9.10 -20.45
CA ASP A 102 -26.12 8.59 -21.41
C ASP A 102 -26.03 7.08 -21.33
N LYS A 103 -26.51 6.39 -22.38
CA LYS A 103 -26.63 4.92 -22.44
C LYS A 103 -25.42 4.22 -23.07
N GLY A 104 -24.38 4.97 -23.47
CA GLY A 104 -23.25 4.44 -24.23
C GLY A 104 -21.94 4.34 -23.45
N GLY A 105 -21.20 3.24 -23.64
CA GLY A 105 -19.83 3.06 -23.15
C GLY A 105 -19.69 2.14 -21.92
N LYS A 106 -18.44 1.84 -21.54
CA LYS A 106 -18.12 1.14 -20.28
C LYS A 106 -18.56 1.99 -19.11
N LYS A 107 -19.23 1.39 -18.12
CA LYS A 107 -19.78 2.09 -16.97
C LYS A 107 -18.99 1.70 -15.72
N ILE A 108 -18.68 2.68 -14.87
CA ILE A 108 -18.25 2.43 -13.50
C ILE A 108 -19.38 1.76 -12.73
N ASP A 109 -19.10 0.68 -12.00
CA ASP A 109 -20.05 -0.03 -11.18
C ASP A 109 -20.04 0.45 -9.73
N ALA A 110 -18.85 0.78 -9.19
CA ALA A 110 -18.68 1.38 -7.88
C ALA A 110 -17.46 2.29 -7.83
N ILE A 111 -17.42 3.18 -6.82
CA ILE A 111 -16.31 4.05 -6.50
C ILE A 111 -15.69 3.55 -5.20
N ALA A 112 -14.40 3.27 -5.20
CA ALA A 112 -13.62 2.91 -4.02
C ALA A 112 -12.74 4.10 -3.64
N VAL A 113 -12.70 4.44 -2.36
CA VAL A 113 -11.88 5.56 -1.89
C VAL A 113 -11.22 5.22 -0.55
N THR A 114 -9.99 5.64 -0.39
CA THR A 114 -9.30 5.54 0.88
C THR A 114 -9.93 6.47 1.90
N ILE A 115 -10.34 5.90 3.04
CA ILE A 115 -10.91 6.67 4.14
C ILE A 115 -9.93 6.81 5.32
N GLY A 116 -8.84 6.06 5.32
CA GLY A 116 -7.81 6.02 6.36
C GLY A 116 -7.05 4.68 6.37
N PRO A 117 -5.99 4.57 7.19
CA PRO A 117 -5.32 5.68 7.88
C PRO A 117 -4.60 6.64 6.93
N GLY A 118 -4.22 7.84 7.43
CA GLY A 118 -3.50 8.83 6.64
C GLY A 118 -3.66 10.26 7.16
N LEU A 119 -3.18 11.22 6.40
CA LEU A 119 -3.30 12.64 6.73
C LEU A 119 -4.76 13.09 6.58
N VAL A 120 -5.39 13.53 7.66
CA VAL A 120 -6.83 13.83 7.68
C VAL A 120 -7.25 14.81 6.59
N THR A 121 -6.47 15.89 6.38
CA THR A 121 -6.76 16.92 5.36
C THR A 121 -6.65 16.39 3.94
N SER A 122 -5.69 15.50 3.69
CA SER A 122 -5.50 14.82 2.42
C SER A 122 -6.63 13.81 2.15
N LEU A 123 -6.97 12.99 3.14
CA LEU A 123 -8.08 12.03 3.07
C LEU A 123 -9.42 12.72 2.75
N LEU A 124 -9.67 13.89 3.35
CA LEU A 124 -10.91 14.65 3.11
C LEU A 124 -11.09 15.01 1.63
N VAL A 125 -10.02 15.33 0.90
CA VAL A 125 -10.10 15.64 -0.54
C VAL A 125 -10.63 14.46 -1.33
N GLY A 126 -10.07 13.27 -1.12
CA GLY A 126 -10.53 12.05 -1.78
C GLY A 126 -11.94 11.65 -1.38
N VAL A 127 -12.24 11.69 -0.09
CA VAL A 127 -13.56 11.33 0.47
C VAL A 127 -14.66 12.23 -0.08
N GLU A 128 -14.49 13.56 -0.05
CA GLU A 128 -15.51 14.49 -0.57
C GLU A 128 -15.65 14.39 -2.10
N THR A 129 -14.53 14.14 -2.81
CA THR A 129 -14.59 13.85 -4.25
C THR A 129 -15.41 12.59 -4.51
N ALA A 130 -15.14 11.49 -3.80
CA ALA A 130 -15.90 10.24 -3.96
C ALA A 130 -17.39 10.39 -3.64
N LYS A 131 -17.75 11.15 -2.59
CA LYS A 131 -19.15 11.50 -2.27
C LYS A 131 -19.83 12.22 -3.41
N THR A 132 -19.16 13.25 -3.94
CA THR A 132 -19.70 14.07 -5.03
C THR A 132 -19.93 13.23 -6.29
N LEU A 133 -18.95 12.42 -6.68
CA LEU A 133 -19.06 11.52 -7.81
C LEU A 133 -20.15 10.46 -7.61
N ALA A 134 -20.24 9.88 -6.42
CA ALA A 134 -21.27 8.90 -6.07
C ALA A 134 -22.68 9.47 -6.17
N TYR A 135 -22.86 10.68 -5.67
CA TYR A 135 -24.14 11.40 -5.78
C TYR A 135 -24.49 11.72 -7.25
N ALA A 136 -23.54 12.32 -7.98
CA ALA A 136 -23.77 12.75 -9.35
C ALA A 136 -24.01 11.57 -10.30
N TRP A 137 -23.26 10.49 -10.16
CA TRP A 137 -23.34 9.32 -11.04
C TRP A 137 -24.31 8.25 -10.53
N LYS A 138 -24.89 8.44 -9.35
CA LYS A 138 -25.77 7.46 -8.67
C LYS A 138 -25.10 6.09 -8.54
N LYS A 139 -23.84 6.09 -8.10
CA LYS A 139 -23.03 4.87 -7.92
C LYS A 139 -22.79 4.58 -6.46
N PRO A 140 -22.72 3.30 -6.07
CA PRO A 140 -22.36 2.90 -4.72
C PRO A 140 -20.91 3.24 -4.44
N VAL A 141 -20.59 3.48 -3.15
CA VAL A 141 -19.24 3.75 -2.68
C VAL A 141 -18.75 2.62 -1.79
N VAL A 142 -17.48 2.33 -1.90
CA VAL A 142 -16.74 1.42 -1.03
C VAL A 142 -15.70 2.23 -0.25
N ALA A 143 -15.82 2.20 1.07
CA ALA A 143 -14.85 2.78 1.98
C ALA A 143 -13.69 1.81 2.18
N VAL A 144 -12.49 2.16 1.75
CA VAL A 144 -11.32 1.28 1.77
C VAL A 144 -10.34 1.74 2.84
N ASN A 145 -9.84 0.80 3.64
CA ASN A 145 -8.69 1.02 4.49
C ASN A 145 -7.41 1.01 3.63
N HIS A 146 -6.55 2.01 3.81
CA HIS A 146 -5.31 2.17 3.05
C HIS A 146 -4.39 0.93 3.12
N ILE A 147 -4.27 0.34 4.32
CA ILE A 147 -3.47 -0.87 4.52
C ILE A 147 -4.09 -2.06 3.79
N GLU A 148 -5.43 -2.16 3.79
CA GLU A 148 -6.14 -3.17 3.00
C GLU A 148 -5.85 -2.97 1.50
N GLY A 149 -5.79 -1.74 1.02
CA GLY A 149 -5.34 -1.42 -0.33
C GLY A 149 -3.97 -2.04 -0.64
N HIS A 150 -2.97 -1.79 0.19
CA HIS A 150 -1.63 -2.39 0.03
C HIS A 150 -1.66 -3.92 0.00
N ILE A 151 -2.47 -4.57 0.85
CA ILE A 151 -2.65 -6.02 0.83
C ILE A 151 -3.19 -6.47 -0.52
N TYR A 152 -4.23 -5.80 -1.03
CA TYR A 152 -4.88 -6.16 -2.29
C TYR A 152 -4.08 -5.83 -3.54
N ALA A 153 -3.00 -5.06 -3.46
CA ALA A 153 -2.03 -4.92 -4.55
C ALA A 153 -1.47 -6.29 -5.02
N ASN A 154 -1.42 -7.29 -4.13
CA ASN A 154 -1.00 -8.66 -4.44
C ASN A 154 -2.01 -9.42 -5.32
N PHE A 155 -3.24 -8.97 -5.44
CA PHE A 155 -4.29 -9.60 -6.25
C PHE A 155 -4.42 -8.97 -7.64
N ILE A 156 -3.66 -7.92 -7.92
CA ILE A 156 -3.59 -7.30 -9.24
C ILE A 156 -2.86 -8.25 -10.19
N ARG A 157 -3.49 -8.55 -11.34
CA ARG A 157 -2.94 -9.46 -12.34
C ARG A 157 -1.70 -8.87 -12.98
N ASN A 158 -0.65 -9.66 -13.04
CA ASN A 158 0.58 -9.35 -13.73
C ASN A 158 0.82 -10.35 -14.87
N ASP A 159 0.42 -10.00 -16.08
CA ASP A 159 0.62 -10.85 -17.25
C ASP A 159 2.09 -10.86 -17.74
N LYS A 160 2.92 -9.93 -17.28
CA LYS A 160 4.31 -9.74 -17.71
C LYS A 160 5.36 -10.32 -16.76
N CYS A 161 4.99 -10.69 -15.54
CA CYS A 161 5.95 -11.22 -14.56
C CYS A 161 6.16 -12.73 -14.76
N GLN A 162 7.09 -13.08 -15.64
CA GLN A 162 7.53 -14.48 -15.84
C GLN A 162 8.34 -15.04 -14.66
N MET A 163 8.73 -14.21 -13.69
CA MET A 163 9.59 -14.65 -12.58
C MET A 163 8.85 -15.37 -11.46
N THR A 164 7.55 -15.25 -11.39
CA THR A 164 6.74 -16.08 -10.49
C THR A 164 5.75 -16.88 -11.34
N ASN A 165 5.97 -18.18 -11.50
CA ASN A 165 5.03 -19.15 -12.07
C ASN A 165 3.73 -19.26 -11.25
N VAL A 166 3.29 -18.19 -10.62
CA VAL A 166 2.11 -18.16 -9.80
C VAL A 166 0.94 -17.71 -10.68
N LYS A 167 0.24 -18.66 -11.26
CA LYS A 167 -1.19 -18.47 -11.52
C LYS A 167 -1.75 -17.96 -10.19
N ASN A 168 -2.17 -16.67 -10.15
CA ASN A 168 -2.53 -15.95 -8.93
C ASN A 168 -3.73 -16.60 -8.22
N ASN A 169 -3.52 -17.72 -7.60
CA ASN A 169 -4.47 -18.36 -6.70
C ASN A 169 -3.85 -18.30 -5.31
N ILE A 170 -4.01 -17.13 -4.66
CA ILE A 170 -3.61 -16.94 -3.26
C ILE A 170 -4.48 -17.86 -2.42
N LYS A 171 -3.81 -18.78 -1.69
CA LYS A 171 -4.49 -19.72 -0.79
C LYS A 171 -4.40 -19.21 0.64
N PHE A 172 -5.48 -19.30 1.35
CA PHE A 172 -5.54 -18.95 2.78
C PHE A 172 -5.19 -20.16 3.66
N PRO A 173 -4.67 -19.95 4.88
CA PRO A 173 -4.28 -18.66 5.42
C PRO A 173 -3.07 -18.08 4.70
N ALA A 174 -3.06 -16.76 4.51
CA ALA A 174 -1.94 -16.01 3.95
C ALA A 174 -1.34 -15.12 5.04
N LEU A 175 -0.01 -15.07 5.14
CA LEU A 175 0.70 -14.15 6.02
C LEU A 175 1.20 -12.97 5.20
N ILE A 176 0.88 -11.77 5.66
CA ILE A 176 1.24 -10.52 4.98
C ILE A 176 2.26 -9.77 5.84
N LEU A 177 3.40 -9.41 5.24
CA LEU A 177 4.29 -8.39 5.77
C LEU A 177 3.97 -7.08 5.07
N THR A 178 3.33 -6.16 5.78
CA THR A 178 3.07 -4.80 5.31
C THR A 178 4.14 -3.87 5.86
N VAL A 179 4.90 -3.22 4.97
CA VAL A 179 6.01 -2.32 5.33
C VAL A 179 5.96 -1.07 4.48
N SER A 180 5.65 0.06 5.08
CA SER A 180 5.54 1.37 4.42
C SER A 180 6.27 2.46 5.22
N GLY A 181 6.10 3.73 4.83
CA GLY A 181 6.57 4.90 5.59
C GLY A 181 5.98 4.98 6.97
N GLY A 182 4.67 4.73 7.11
CA GLY A 182 3.95 4.86 8.38
C GLY A 182 3.64 3.53 9.09
N HIS A 183 3.76 2.39 8.42
CA HIS A 183 3.30 1.12 8.97
C HIS A 183 4.32 0.00 8.79
N THR A 184 4.50 -0.80 9.84
CA THR A 184 5.24 -2.08 9.78
C THR A 184 4.50 -3.09 10.62
N MET A 185 3.89 -4.10 9.98
CA MET A 185 3.06 -5.08 10.65
C MET A 185 3.05 -6.43 9.96
N LEU A 186 2.77 -7.47 10.73
CA LEU A 186 2.45 -8.82 10.27
C LEU A 186 0.97 -9.08 10.44
N VAL A 187 0.31 -9.42 9.36
CA VAL A 187 -1.14 -9.68 9.31
C VAL A 187 -1.39 -11.08 8.82
N LEU A 188 -2.21 -11.84 9.52
CA LEU A 188 -2.76 -13.11 9.05
C LEU A 188 -4.11 -12.86 8.39
N MET A 189 -4.26 -13.28 7.14
CA MET A 189 -5.50 -13.21 6.36
C MET A 189 -6.05 -14.63 6.20
N THR A 190 -7.22 -14.89 6.77
CA THR A 190 -7.88 -16.21 6.71
C THR A 190 -8.85 -16.34 5.57
N GLY A 191 -9.31 -15.20 5.05
CA GLY A 191 -10.20 -15.04 3.92
C GLY A 191 -10.21 -13.60 3.46
N HIS A 192 -10.91 -13.30 2.36
CA HIS A 192 -11.03 -11.91 1.91
C HIS A 192 -11.71 -11.03 2.97
N GLY A 193 -10.97 -10.00 3.47
CA GLY A 193 -11.45 -9.06 4.48
C GLY A 193 -11.58 -9.68 5.88
N GLU A 194 -10.85 -10.74 6.14
CA GLU A 194 -10.69 -11.38 7.45
C GLU A 194 -9.23 -11.29 7.87
N TYR A 195 -8.94 -10.39 8.80
CA TYR A 195 -7.57 -10.07 9.21
C TYR A 195 -7.36 -10.30 10.70
N LYS A 196 -6.13 -10.72 11.04
CA LYS A 196 -5.62 -10.72 12.41
C LYS A 196 -4.24 -10.11 12.41
N VAL A 197 -4.07 -8.96 13.04
CA VAL A 197 -2.75 -8.38 13.30
C VAL A 197 -2.03 -9.27 14.30
N LEU A 198 -0.85 -9.75 13.94
CA LEU A 198 -0.03 -10.65 14.76
C LEU A 198 1.04 -9.89 15.53
N GLY A 199 1.52 -8.79 14.98
CA GLY A 199 2.50 -7.90 15.55
C GLY A 199 2.68 -6.68 14.67
N GLU A 200 3.10 -5.59 15.27
CA GLU A 200 3.32 -4.30 14.61
C GLU A 200 4.55 -3.59 15.21
N THR A 201 4.96 -2.49 14.63
CA THR A 201 6.05 -1.72 15.21
C THR A 201 5.59 -1.00 16.47
N ARG A 202 6.45 -1.01 17.49
CA ARG A 202 6.23 -0.31 18.78
C ARG A 202 6.69 1.13 18.75
N ASP A 203 7.38 1.53 17.66
CA ASP A 203 7.96 2.85 17.50
C ASP A 203 8.00 3.24 16.00
N ASP A 204 9.14 3.69 15.48
CA ASP A 204 9.27 4.08 14.07
C ASP A 204 8.87 2.90 13.14
N ALA A 205 8.11 3.17 12.09
CA ALA A 205 7.96 2.23 10.99
C ALA A 205 9.29 2.04 10.26
N ALA A 206 9.46 0.89 9.58
CA ALA A 206 10.72 0.62 8.89
C ALA A 206 11.03 1.66 7.81
N GLY A 207 10.03 2.10 7.03
CA GLY A 207 10.22 3.15 6.02
C GLY A 207 10.63 4.48 6.65
N GLU A 208 9.98 4.90 7.73
CA GLU A 208 10.37 6.08 8.51
C GLU A 208 11.80 5.96 9.06
N ALA A 209 12.19 4.77 9.54
CA ALA A 209 13.55 4.51 9.99
C ALA A 209 14.57 4.63 8.86
N PHE A 210 14.23 4.19 7.64
CA PHE A 210 15.06 4.41 6.44
C PHE A 210 15.19 5.90 6.12
N ASP A 211 14.12 6.69 6.19
CA ASP A 211 14.15 8.13 5.93
C ASP A 211 15.02 8.86 6.97
N LYS A 212 14.85 8.55 8.25
CA LYS A 212 15.66 9.09 9.34
C LYS A 212 17.14 8.70 9.22
N ALA A 213 17.44 7.47 8.79
CA ALA A 213 18.81 7.01 8.55
C ALA A 213 19.46 7.74 7.37
N ALA A 214 18.72 7.95 6.28
CA ALA A 214 19.20 8.69 5.13
C ALA A 214 19.48 10.16 5.48
N GLN A 215 18.64 10.77 6.31
CA GLN A 215 18.86 12.12 6.84
C GLN A 215 20.14 12.21 7.70
N LEU A 216 20.36 11.25 8.62
CA LEU A 216 21.58 11.17 9.42
C LEU A 216 22.84 11.02 8.57
N LEU A 217 22.75 10.26 7.48
CA LEU A 217 23.86 10.05 6.53
C LEU A 217 23.99 11.19 5.50
N ASN A 218 23.04 12.14 5.47
CA ASN A 218 22.96 13.24 4.52
C ASN A 218 22.99 12.76 3.04
N ILE A 219 22.14 11.78 2.70
CA ILE A 219 22.12 11.13 1.37
C ILE A 219 20.82 11.33 0.59
N GLY A 220 19.90 12.15 1.10
CA GLY A 220 18.70 12.59 0.39
C GLY A 220 17.40 11.94 0.88
N TYR A 221 16.30 12.33 0.23
CA TYR A 221 14.93 11.87 0.44
C TYR A 221 14.31 11.50 -0.93
N PRO A 222 13.49 10.43 -1.01
CA PRO A 222 13.10 9.46 0.02
C PRO A 222 14.25 8.53 0.47
N GLY A 223 14.30 8.23 1.78
CA GLY A 223 15.42 7.54 2.39
C GLY A 223 15.58 6.09 1.97
N GLY A 224 14.48 5.36 1.78
CA GLY A 224 14.54 3.96 1.33
C GLY A 224 15.35 3.77 0.04
N PRO A 225 14.98 4.44 -1.07
CA PRO A 225 15.75 4.42 -2.31
C PRO A 225 17.19 4.92 -2.15
N ALA A 226 17.41 5.98 -1.37
CA ALA A 226 18.74 6.54 -1.14
C ALA A 226 19.66 5.53 -0.42
N ILE A 227 19.20 4.91 0.67
CA ILE A 227 19.93 3.86 1.40
C ILE A 227 20.25 2.69 0.47
N ALA A 228 19.28 2.21 -0.31
CA ALA A 228 19.48 1.09 -1.24
C ALA A 228 20.54 1.41 -2.31
N ALA A 229 20.50 2.62 -2.89
CA ALA A 229 21.46 3.07 -3.88
C ALA A 229 22.89 3.16 -3.32
N TYR A 230 23.06 3.67 -2.09
CA TYR A 230 24.37 3.73 -1.45
C TYR A 230 24.86 2.34 -1.00
N ALA A 231 23.99 1.48 -0.49
CA ALA A 231 24.31 0.09 -0.15
C ALA A 231 24.81 -0.70 -1.37
N ALA A 232 24.21 -0.49 -2.54
CA ALA A 232 24.63 -1.13 -3.78
C ALA A 232 26.07 -0.75 -4.20
N LYS A 233 26.54 0.47 -3.88
CA LYS A 233 27.91 0.91 -4.17
C LYS A 233 28.96 0.09 -3.41
N LEU A 234 28.61 -0.47 -2.24
CA LEU A 234 29.52 -1.31 -1.46
C LEU A 234 29.76 -2.66 -2.14
N LYS A 235 28.71 -3.29 -2.71
CA LYS A 235 28.80 -4.59 -3.39
C LYS A 235 29.80 -4.57 -4.56
N VAL A 236 29.95 -3.40 -5.21
CA VAL A 236 30.89 -3.22 -6.34
C VAL A 236 32.35 -3.08 -5.87
N LYS A 237 32.59 -2.57 -4.67
CA LYS A 237 33.96 -2.21 -4.20
C LYS A 237 34.60 -3.24 -3.25
N SER A 238 33.99 -4.41 -3.03
CA SER A 238 34.54 -5.57 -2.25
C SER A 238 35.25 -5.26 -0.92
N LYS A 239 35.05 -4.09 -0.30
CA LYS A 239 35.58 -3.78 1.03
C LYS A 239 34.52 -4.00 2.08
N LYS A 240 34.64 -5.10 2.86
CA LYS A 240 33.89 -5.28 4.11
C LYS A 240 34.25 -4.16 5.08
N LEU A 241 33.45 -3.09 5.09
CA LEU A 241 33.52 -2.13 6.19
C LEU A 241 32.96 -2.81 7.43
N LYS A 242 33.75 -2.88 8.50
CA LYS A 242 33.33 -3.44 9.80
C LYS A 242 32.45 -2.43 10.53
N VAL A 243 31.23 -2.22 10.03
CA VAL A 243 30.15 -1.56 10.77
C VAL A 243 29.24 -2.66 11.25
N SER A 244 28.86 -2.64 12.51
CA SER A 244 27.88 -3.56 13.08
C SER A 244 26.82 -2.75 13.80
N LEU A 245 25.55 -2.95 13.42
CA LEU A 245 24.40 -2.34 14.06
C LEU A 245 23.54 -3.43 14.72
N PRO A 246 22.77 -3.12 15.73
CA PRO A 246 21.91 -4.10 16.42
C PRO A 246 20.77 -4.57 15.49
N ARG A 247 20.17 -5.72 15.84
CA ARG A 247 18.95 -6.26 15.24
C ARG A 247 17.85 -6.20 16.31
N PRO A 248 17.18 -5.04 16.47
CA PRO A 248 16.21 -4.88 17.56
C PRO A 248 15.11 -5.93 17.50
N MET A 249 14.73 -6.48 18.64
CA MET A 249 13.66 -7.48 18.80
C MET A 249 13.78 -8.74 17.93
N LEU A 250 14.93 -9.04 17.33
CA LEU A 250 15.12 -10.20 16.45
C LEU A 250 14.68 -11.50 17.14
N ASN A 251 15.05 -11.68 18.41
CA ASN A 251 14.81 -12.88 19.21
C ASN A 251 13.67 -12.73 20.23
N SER A 252 12.85 -11.67 20.14
CA SER A 252 11.68 -11.54 21.03
C SER A 252 10.67 -12.67 20.79
N SER A 253 9.90 -13.01 21.82
CA SER A 253 8.89 -14.08 21.72
C SER A 253 7.70 -13.72 20.85
N ASP A 254 7.35 -12.44 20.78
CA ASP A 254 6.29 -11.87 19.97
C ASP A 254 6.67 -11.67 18.49
N PHE A 255 5.77 -11.04 17.73
CA PHE A 255 5.98 -10.69 16.31
C PHE A 255 6.11 -9.17 16.11
N ASP A 256 6.21 -8.38 17.18
CA ASP A 256 6.35 -6.92 17.09
C ASP A 256 7.73 -6.53 16.58
N PHE A 257 7.82 -5.31 16.07
CA PHE A 257 9.03 -4.70 15.54
C PHE A 257 9.44 -3.48 16.37
N SER A 258 10.67 -3.03 16.19
CA SER A 258 11.18 -1.75 16.69
C SER A 258 12.36 -1.31 15.83
N PHE A 259 12.37 -0.06 15.42
CA PHE A 259 13.44 0.49 14.58
C PHE A 259 14.07 1.78 15.12
N SER A 260 13.49 2.41 16.15
CA SER A 260 14.05 3.63 16.78
C SER A 260 15.43 3.37 17.38
N GLY A 261 15.62 2.20 18.00
CA GLY A 261 16.91 1.77 18.53
C GLY A 261 17.99 1.58 17.46
N LEU A 262 17.61 1.12 16.27
CA LEU A 262 18.52 0.96 15.13
C LEU A 262 19.01 2.33 14.62
N LYS A 263 18.09 3.31 14.50
CA LYS A 263 18.44 4.70 14.16
C LYS A 263 19.41 5.31 15.17
N THR A 264 19.14 5.14 16.46
CA THR A 264 19.99 5.66 17.54
C THR A 264 21.38 5.02 17.52
N ALA A 265 21.46 3.72 17.26
CA ALA A 265 22.72 3.00 17.11
C ALA A 265 23.54 3.53 15.92
N LEU A 266 22.89 3.82 14.78
CA LEU A 266 23.52 4.45 13.64
C LEU A 266 24.08 5.82 14.01
N LEU A 267 23.30 6.67 14.69
CA LEU A 267 23.74 7.98 15.15
C LEU A 267 25.02 7.89 15.99
N TYR A 268 25.05 7.02 17.00
CA TYR A 268 26.25 6.84 17.84
C TYR A 268 27.43 6.26 17.07
N ALA A 269 27.19 5.36 16.11
CA ALA A 269 28.26 4.80 15.30
C ALA A 269 28.95 5.86 14.42
N ILE A 270 28.16 6.74 13.80
CA ILE A 270 28.72 7.84 12.98
C ILE A 270 29.41 8.92 13.84
N GLN A 271 28.89 9.21 15.04
CA GLN A 271 29.52 10.16 15.97
C GLN A 271 30.92 9.71 16.44
N LYS A 272 31.09 8.39 16.64
CA LYS A 272 32.37 7.80 17.07
C LYS A 272 33.40 7.67 15.93
N ASP A 273 32.97 7.68 14.67
CA ASP A 273 33.82 7.49 13.51
C ASP A 273 34.12 8.81 12.80
N LYS A 274 35.26 9.43 13.10
CA LYS A 274 35.71 10.69 12.46
C LYS A 274 35.76 10.63 10.92
N GLN A 275 35.77 9.42 10.33
CA GLN A 275 35.85 9.22 8.88
C GLN A 275 34.53 8.67 8.29
N TRP A 276 33.39 8.74 9.01
CA TRP A 276 32.12 8.15 8.60
C TRP A 276 31.66 8.62 7.21
N LYS A 277 31.93 9.88 6.83
CA LYS A 277 31.57 10.43 5.51
C LYS A 277 32.18 9.63 4.35
N LYS A 278 33.37 9.05 4.54
CA LYS A 278 34.02 8.18 3.55
C LYS A 278 33.49 6.77 3.55
N LYS A 279 32.67 6.39 4.55
CA LYS A 279 32.14 5.05 4.78
C LYS A 279 30.61 4.97 4.64
N ILE A 280 29.97 6.03 4.12
CA ILE A 280 28.50 6.08 3.93
C ILE A 280 27.95 4.80 3.28
N PRO A 281 28.54 4.25 2.18
CA PRO A 281 28.02 3.01 1.60
C PRO A 281 28.01 1.82 2.59
N GLY A 282 28.97 1.75 3.50
CA GLY A 282 29.03 0.70 4.52
C GLY A 282 27.96 0.87 5.59
N TYR A 283 27.73 2.09 6.05
CA TYR A 283 26.66 2.40 6.99
C TYR A 283 25.28 2.15 6.40
N ALA A 284 25.07 2.57 5.14
CA ALA A 284 23.81 2.33 4.42
C ALA A 284 23.56 0.82 4.23
N ALA A 285 24.58 0.06 3.83
CA ALA A 285 24.44 -1.39 3.63
C ALA A 285 24.15 -2.12 4.95
N GLU A 286 24.83 -1.76 6.05
CA GLU A 286 24.60 -2.39 7.34
C GLU A 286 23.23 -2.03 7.93
N PHE A 287 22.80 -0.77 7.79
CA PHE A 287 21.46 -0.35 8.22
C PHE A 287 20.38 -1.12 7.48
N GLN A 288 20.48 -1.19 6.15
CA GLN A 288 19.55 -1.97 5.32
C GLN A 288 19.55 -3.45 5.72
N ALA A 289 20.73 -4.05 5.89
CA ALA A 289 20.85 -5.46 6.28
C ALA A 289 20.21 -5.72 7.64
N ALA A 290 20.44 -4.85 8.63
CA ALA A 290 19.87 -4.98 9.97
C ALA A 290 18.34 -4.92 9.96
N ALA A 291 17.76 -3.95 9.24
CA ALA A 291 16.31 -3.83 9.14
C ALA A 291 15.68 -5.01 8.38
N VAL A 292 16.25 -5.39 7.22
CA VAL A 292 15.74 -6.48 6.40
C VAL A 292 15.83 -7.83 7.12
N GLU A 293 16.91 -8.09 7.85
CA GLU A 293 17.08 -9.34 8.61
C GLU A 293 15.97 -9.52 9.65
N VAL A 294 15.63 -8.46 10.39
CA VAL A 294 14.54 -8.51 11.38
C VAL A 294 13.19 -8.74 10.70
N LEU A 295 12.89 -8.02 9.62
CA LEU A 295 11.65 -8.18 8.87
C LEU A 295 11.48 -9.62 8.35
N VAL A 296 12.50 -10.16 7.70
CA VAL A 296 12.48 -11.51 7.12
C VAL A 296 12.39 -12.57 8.22
N HIS A 297 13.21 -12.46 9.29
CA HIS A 297 13.22 -13.44 10.38
C HIS A 297 11.84 -13.59 11.03
N LYS A 298 11.22 -12.48 11.42
CA LYS A 298 9.90 -12.49 12.07
C LYS A 298 8.79 -12.95 11.12
N THR A 299 8.88 -12.59 9.84
CA THR A 299 7.92 -13.08 8.83
C THR A 299 7.98 -14.61 8.70
N ILE A 300 9.16 -15.19 8.61
CA ILE A 300 9.32 -16.65 8.53
C ILE A 300 8.87 -17.34 9.83
N LYS A 301 9.21 -16.77 11.00
CA LYS A 301 8.75 -17.28 12.30
C LYS A 301 7.23 -17.33 12.37
N ALA A 302 6.55 -16.23 12.00
CA ALA A 302 5.09 -16.15 11.96
C ALA A 302 4.49 -17.13 10.94
N ALA A 303 5.07 -17.24 9.74
CA ALA A 303 4.61 -18.14 8.70
C ALA A 303 4.63 -19.62 9.13
N LEU A 304 5.68 -20.03 9.83
CA LEU A 304 5.79 -21.38 10.41
C LEU A 304 4.75 -21.59 11.51
N THR A 305 4.61 -20.62 12.42
CA THR A 305 3.67 -20.70 13.56
C THR A 305 2.22 -20.86 13.08
N TYR A 306 1.81 -20.08 12.08
CA TYR A 306 0.43 -20.06 11.57
C TYR A 306 0.22 -20.96 10.34
N LYS A 307 1.22 -21.74 9.94
CA LYS A 307 1.16 -22.66 8.78
C LYS A 307 0.63 -21.95 7.52
N ALA A 308 1.15 -20.76 7.25
CA ALA A 308 0.70 -19.94 6.13
C ALA A 308 0.99 -20.63 4.79
N LYS A 309 0.00 -20.67 3.91
CA LYS A 309 0.11 -21.23 2.55
C LYS A 309 0.66 -20.25 1.53
N ASN A 310 0.45 -18.96 1.80
CA ASN A 310 1.01 -17.86 1.02
C ASN A 310 1.68 -16.86 1.96
N ILE A 311 2.80 -16.31 1.50
CA ILE A 311 3.45 -15.15 2.07
C ILE A 311 3.23 -14.01 1.10
N MET A 312 2.79 -12.86 1.60
CA MET A 312 2.60 -11.66 0.79
C MET A 312 3.45 -10.52 1.36
N LEU A 313 4.08 -9.76 0.48
CA LEU A 313 4.79 -8.54 0.82
C LEU A 313 3.99 -7.36 0.29
N SER A 314 3.84 -6.28 1.06
CA SER A 314 3.08 -5.09 0.66
C SER A 314 3.64 -3.81 1.28
N GLY A 315 3.19 -2.65 0.80
CA GLY A 315 3.65 -1.33 1.22
C GLY A 315 4.88 -0.83 0.46
N GLY A 316 5.21 0.45 0.59
CA GLY A 316 6.26 1.11 -0.18
C GLY A 316 7.65 0.47 -0.04
N VAL A 317 8.00 -0.01 1.16
CA VAL A 317 9.28 -0.71 1.39
C VAL A 317 9.34 -2.07 0.68
N ALA A 318 8.21 -2.62 0.24
CA ALA A 318 8.19 -3.79 -0.63
C ALA A 318 8.91 -3.57 -1.98
N ALA A 319 9.20 -2.33 -2.35
CA ALA A 319 10.06 -2.00 -3.49
C ALA A 319 11.56 -2.24 -3.22
N ASN A 320 11.99 -2.45 -1.97
CA ASN A 320 13.37 -2.72 -1.63
C ASN A 320 13.82 -4.09 -2.16
N THR A 321 14.80 -4.10 -3.08
CA THR A 321 15.27 -5.32 -3.75
C THR A 321 15.97 -6.29 -2.81
N GLU A 322 16.65 -5.80 -1.76
CA GLU A 322 17.30 -6.64 -0.76
C GLU A 322 16.25 -7.39 0.08
N LEU A 323 15.19 -6.69 0.51
CA LEU A 323 14.06 -7.31 1.22
C LEU A 323 13.39 -8.40 0.37
N ARG A 324 13.10 -8.11 -0.90
CA ARG A 324 12.53 -9.09 -1.84
C ARG A 324 13.41 -10.33 -1.97
N GLY A 325 14.70 -10.13 -2.25
CA GLY A 325 15.63 -11.24 -2.46
C GLY A 325 15.84 -12.09 -1.22
N GLN A 326 16.00 -11.49 -0.05
CA GLN A 326 16.14 -12.23 1.20
C GLN A 326 14.85 -12.96 1.60
N LEU A 327 13.69 -12.34 1.41
CA LEU A 327 12.40 -12.97 1.71
C LEU A 327 12.15 -14.15 0.76
N GLU A 328 12.43 -14.01 -0.53
CA GLU A 328 12.30 -15.08 -1.52
C GLU A 328 13.19 -16.27 -1.19
N ALA A 329 14.46 -16.01 -0.89
CA ALA A 329 15.41 -17.05 -0.47
C ALA A 329 14.95 -17.75 0.82
N ALA A 330 14.47 -16.98 1.80
CA ALA A 330 14.02 -17.53 3.07
C ALA A 330 12.75 -18.39 2.93
N VAL A 331 11.76 -17.94 2.13
CA VAL A 331 10.55 -18.71 1.84
C VAL A 331 10.91 -20.02 1.13
N LYS A 332 11.74 -19.95 0.09
CA LYS A 332 12.18 -21.14 -0.66
C LYS A 332 12.88 -22.17 0.23
N ASN A 333 13.72 -21.71 1.15
CA ASN A 333 14.57 -22.60 1.96
C ASN A 333 13.88 -23.12 3.22
N LYS A 334 12.93 -22.35 3.80
CA LYS A 334 12.38 -22.65 5.14
C LYS A 334 10.88 -22.97 5.14
N LEU A 335 10.15 -22.69 4.05
CA LEU A 335 8.70 -22.85 3.99
C LEU A 335 8.31 -23.75 2.80
N SER A 336 8.48 -25.05 2.97
CA SER A 336 8.14 -26.03 1.92
C SER A 336 6.64 -25.92 1.55
N GLY A 337 6.37 -25.69 0.26
CA GLY A 337 5.01 -25.60 -0.29
C GLY A 337 4.31 -24.26 -0.12
N ALA A 338 4.84 -23.31 0.64
CA ALA A 338 4.31 -21.95 0.68
C ALA A 338 4.73 -21.15 -0.58
N LYS A 339 3.84 -20.25 -1.03
CA LYS A 339 4.12 -19.40 -2.18
C LYS A 339 4.37 -17.96 -1.70
N LEU A 340 5.32 -17.29 -2.36
CA LEU A 340 5.56 -15.86 -2.16
C LEU A 340 4.82 -15.06 -3.24
N SER A 341 4.08 -14.04 -2.82
CA SER A 341 3.46 -13.05 -3.70
C SER A 341 4.01 -11.66 -3.36
N ILE A 342 4.49 -10.95 -4.38
CA ILE A 342 5.01 -9.58 -4.26
C ILE A 342 4.43 -8.77 -5.41
N PRO A 343 3.85 -7.58 -5.17
CA PRO A 343 3.33 -6.73 -6.23
C PRO A 343 4.43 -6.24 -7.18
N GLU A 344 4.06 -5.85 -8.39
CA GLU A 344 4.95 -5.09 -9.26
C GLU A 344 5.40 -3.80 -8.55
N PHE A 345 6.60 -3.32 -8.88
CA PHE A 345 7.17 -2.12 -8.26
C PHE A 345 6.21 -0.92 -8.27
N LYS A 346 5.50 -0.72 -9.39
CA LYS A 346 4.55 0.38 -9.57
C LYS A 346 3.29 0.30 -8.69
N TYR A 347 3.03 -0.85 -8.03
CA TYR A 347 1.91 -1.05 -7.11
C TYR A 347 2.35 -1.20 -5.66
N CYS A 348 3.63 -1.02 -5.36
CA CYS A 348 4.14 -1.08 -3.98
C CYS A 348 3.93 0.23 -3.23
N THR A 349 4.17 1.37 -3.89
CA THR A 349 3.91 2.70 -3.34
C THR A 349 2.44 3.07 -3.45
N ASP A 350 2.04 4.19 -2.85
CA ASP A 350 0.66 4.66 -2.85
C ASP A 350 0.16 4.88 -4.28
N ASN A 351 -0.97 4.26 -4.59
CA ASN A 351 -1.60 4.30 -5.89
C ASN A 351 -3.08 3.91 -5.79
N ALA A 352 -3.90 4.34 -6.74
CA ALA A 352 -5.32 4.05 -6.69
C ALA A 352 -5.71 2.66 -7.23
N ALA A 353 -4.81 1.97 -7.96
CA ALA A 353 -5.12 0.62 -8.43
C ALA A 353 -5.24 -0.37 -7.26
N MET A 354 -4.44 -0.21 -6.21
CA MET A 354 -4.56 -1.01 -4.98
C MET A 354 -5.89 -0.77 -4.27
N ILE A 355 -6.36 0.48 -4.22
CA ILE A 355 -7.63 0.87 -3.63
C ILE A 355 -8.81 0.33 -4.46
N ALA A 356 -8.72 0.45 -5.77
CA ALA A 356 -9.73 -0.13 -6.66
C ALA A 356 -9.79 -1.65 -6.56
N ALA A 357 -8.64 -2.33 -6.39
CA ALA A 357 -8.58 -3.78 -6.19
C ALA A 357 -9.25 -4.19 -4.87
N ALA A 358 -8.91 -3.55 -3.75
CA ALA A 358 -9.60 -3.77 -2.47
C ALA A 358 -11.11 -3.51 -2.60
N GLY A 359 -11.46 -2.37 -3.23
CA GLY A 359 -12.83 -1.99 -3.50
C GLY A 359 -13.61 -3.02 -4.32
N TYR A 360 -12.98 -3.68 -5.29
CA TYR A 360 -13.59 -4.77 -6.05
C TYR A 360 -13.97 -5.95 -5.14
N PHE A 361 -13.05 -6.45 -4.32
CA PHE A 361 -13.34 -7.57 -3.43
C PHE A 361 -14.36 -7.21 -2.36
N MET A 362 -14.40 -5.97 -1.88
CA MET A 362 -15.43 -5.49 -0.97
C MET A 362 -16.78 -5.36 -1.66
N ALA A 363 -16.84 -4.80 -2.87
CA ALA A 363 -18.06 -4.70 -3.67
C ALA A 363 -18.63 -6.07 -4.01
N LYS A 364 -17.79 -7.05 -4.36
CA LYS A 364 -18.18 -8.45 -4.57
C LYS A 364 -18.87 -9.04 -3.33
N ARG A 365 -18.46 -8.65 -2.14
CA ARG A 365 -19.08 -9.03 -0.84
C ARG A 365 -20.22 -8.09 -0.44
N LYS A 366 -20.64 -7.15 -1.32
CA LYS A 366 -21.71 -6.18 -1.08
C LYS A 366 -21.45 -5.25 0.11
N LYS A 367 -20.17 -5.01 0.46
CA LYS A 367 -19.77 -4.08 1.52
C LYS A 367 -19.74 -2.65 0.94
N PHE A 368 -20.89 -2.03 0.83
CA PHE A 368 -21.05 -0.65 0.38
C PHE A 368 -21.34 0.28 1.56
N THR A 369 -20.84 1.50 1.48
CA THR A 369 -21.09 2.57 2.45
C THR A 369 -22.00 3.61 1.83
N PRO A 370 -23.12 3.99 2.48
CA PRO A 370 -23.90 5.14 2.03
C PRO A 370 -23.02 6.37 1.95
N TRP A 371 -23.00 7.07 0.81
CA TRP A 371 -22.10 8.21 0.59
C TRP A 371 -22.23 9.30 1.67
N GLN A 372 -23.42 9.49 2.26
CA GLN A 372 -23.65 10.44 3.36
C GLN A 372 -22.93 10.05 4.66
N LYS A 373 -22.64 8.75 4.84
CA LYS A 373 -21.95 8.21 6.03
C LYS A 373 -20.46 8.03 5.83
N LEU A 374 -19.95 8.28 4.62
CA LEU A 374 -18.52 8.18 4.34
C LEU A 374 -17.77 9.27 5.11
N LYS A 375 -16.75 8.90 5.87
CA LYS A 375 -15.96 9.81 6.70
C LYS A 375 -14.49 9.41 6.62
N ALA A 376 -13.61 10.41 6.60
CA ALA A 376 -12.18 10.21 6.78
C ALA A 376 -11.88 9.86 8.25
N ASP A 377 -10.95 8.93 8.46
CA ASP A 377 -10.45 8.53 9.76
C ASP A 377 -8.93 8.35 9.68
N ALA A 378 -8.20 9.33 10.23
CA ALA A 378 -6.73 9.36 10.17
C ALA A 378 -6.07 8.17 10.90
N ASN A 379 -6.75 7.59 11.89
CA ASN A 379 -6.25 6.51 12.74
C ASN A 379 -6.99 5.18 12.51
N LEU A 380 -7.58 5.00 11.33
CA LEU A 380 -8.36 3.81 11.02
C LEU A 380 -7.50 2.55 11.13
N GLU A 381 -7.81 1.70 12.08
CA GLU A 381 -7.13 0.41 12.24
C GLU A 381 -7.59 -0.62 11.20
N LEU A 382 -6.72 -1.59 10.92
CA LEU A 382 -7.08 -2.75 10.12
C LEU A 382 -7.86 -3.74 10.99
N THR A 383 -9.17 -3.72 10.87
CA THR A 383 -10.09 -4.61 11.62
C THR A 383 -10.86 -5.54 10.70
N ASN A 384 -11.44 -6.59 11.29
CA ASN A 384 -12.35 -7.53 10.59
C ASN A 384 -13.66 -6.87 10.15
#